data_f5a28cbf0dead07f7cf01e194678c57d
#
_entry.id   f5a28cbf0dead07f7cf01e194678c57d
#
_cell.length_a   1.000
_cell.length_b   1.000
_cell.length_c   1.000
_cell.angle_alpha   90.00
_cell.angle_beta   90.00
_cell.angle_gamma   90.00
#
_symmetry.space_group_name_H-M   'P 1'
#
loop_
_entity.id
_entity.type
_entity.pdbx_description
1 polymer ?
#
loop_
_entity_poly.entity_id
_entity_poly.type
_entity_poly.pdbx_seq_one_letter_code
_entity_poly.pdbx_strand_id
1 'polypeptide(L)'
;MRNEKIAGRQLWFILFLLRTTIILAYLPVLTSANALQDAWISALITLLGSEVFVLFISLLATRFPNRTVIEYSQVILGNWPGRLIGLVFLWLFLQLSVVDIRIYSELVVTGFLPNTPPIVIIIAVVFLAAICVREGVEIIGRMADVFFSLFFLMIVGVVIISLNEFDFKNIQPILYRGWQPVFKGALTPVALIIQVWVLGILVPDTLNPRKTVKIALTS
;
A
#
# COMPACT_ATOMS: atom_id res chain seq x y z
N MET A 1 4.17 24.16 16.43
CA MET A 1 3.95 22.87 15.74
C MET A 1 2.71 22.25 16.37
N ARG A 2 1.64 22.04 15.60
CA ARG A 2 0.45 21.36 16.11
C ARG A 2 0.84 19.92 16.46
N ASN A 3 0.53 19.48 17.68
CA ASN A 3 0.70 18.10 18.12
C ASN A 3 -0.44 17.24 17.52
N GLU A 4 -0.47 17.15 16.20
CA GLU A 4 -1.48 16.38 15.48
C GLU A 4 -1.11 14.91 15.57
N LYS A 5 -2.04 14.10 16.08
CA LYS A 5 -1.84 12.65 16.23
C LYS A 5 -3.02 11.90 15.67
N ILE A 6 -2.73 10.81 14.98
CA ILE A 6 -3.75 9.89 14.45
C ILE A 6 -4.09 8.79 15.47
N ALA A 7 -5.38 8.44 15.52
CA ALA A 7 -5.84 7.32 16.32
C ALA A 7 -5.37 5.99 15.70
N GLY A 8 -5.19 4.95 16.52
CA GLY A 8 -4.81 3.63 16.02
C GLY A 8 -5.76 3.07 14.96
N ARG A 9 -7.08 3.38 15.05
CA ARG A 9 -8.07 3.02 14.03
C ARG A 9 -7.79 3.72 12.70
N GLN A 10 -7.44 4.99 12.71
CA GLN A 10 -7.12 5.76 11.50
C GLN A 10 -5.84 5.24 10.84
N LEU A 11 -4.82 4.91 11.63
CA LEU A 11 -3.62 4.24 11.12
C LEU A 11 -3.97 2.92 10.44
N TRP A 12 -4.83 2.11 11.05
CA TRP A 12 -5.30 0.86 10.47
C TRP A 12 -6.00 1.08 9.14
N PHE A 13 -6.89 2.07 9.03
CA PHE A 13 -7.59 2.40 7.79
C PHE A 13 -6.65 2.90 6.70
N ILE A 14 -5.68 3.74 7.05
CA ILE A 14 -4.65 4.21 6.10
C ILE A 14 -3.87 3.01 5.53
N LEU A 15 -3.39 2.12 6.38
CA LEU A 15 -2.62 0.95 5.95
C LEU A 15 -3.46 -0.02 5.13
N PHE A 16 -4.70 -0.26 5.55
CA PHE A 16 -5.65 -1.10 4.81
C PHE A 16 -5.91 -0.54 3.41
N LEU A 17 -6.26 0.74 3.30
CA LEU A 17 -6.52 1.37 2.00
C LEU A 17 -5.29 1.32 1.10
N LEU A 18 -4.12 1.64 1.64
CA LEU A 18 -2.86 1.64 0.90
C LEU A 18 -2.52 0.26 0.36
N ARG A 19 -2.64 -0.79 1.17
CA ARG A 19 -2.37 -2.18 0.76
C ARG A 19 -3.41 -2.69 -0.23
N THR A 20 -4.69 -2.43 0.04
CA THR A 20 -5.78 -2.97 -0.78
C THR A 20 -5.85 -2.30 -2.14
N THR A 21 -5.50 -1.01 -2.25
CA THR A 21 -5.42 -0.34 -3.55
C THR A 21 -4.40 -1.00 -4.46
N ILE A 22 -3.22 -1.35 -3.94
CA ILE A 22 -2.18 -2.07 -4.69
C ILE A 22 -2.68 -3.46 -5.10
N ILE A 23 -3.31 -4.18 -4.17
CA ILE A 23 -3.82 -5.52 -4.40
C ILE A 23 -4.87 -5.50 -5.52
N LEU A 24 -5.84 -4.61 -5.46
CA LEU A 24 -6.91 -4.55 -6.46
C LEU A 24 -6.40 -4.08 -7.83
N ALA A 25 -5.49 -3.12 -7.87
CA ALA A 25 -5.00 -2.56 -9.11
C ALA A 25 -4.04 -3.49 -9.86
N TYR A 26 -3.15 -4.16 -9.14
CA TYR A 26 -2.00 -4.82 -9.78
C TYR A 26 -1.95 -6.34 -9.57
N LEU A 27 -2.43 -6.85 -8.43
CA LEU A 27 -2.23 -8.26 -8.09
C LEU A 27 -2.80 -9.21 -9.13
N PRO A 28 -4.05 -9.05 -9.62
CA PRO A 28 -4.63 -9.98 -10.60
C PRO A 28 -3.79 -10.04 -11.87
N VAL A 29 -3.36 -8.89 -12.39
CA VAL A 29 -2.58 -8.80 -13.63
C VAL A 29 -1.20 -9.40 -13.46
N LEU A 30 -0.50 -9.06 -12.38
CA LEU A 30 0.90 -9.48 -12.15
C LEU A 30 1.02 -10.96 -11.82
N THR A 31 0.07 -11.50 -11.06
CA THR A 31 0.07 -12.92 -10.71
C THR A 31 -0.38 -13.79 -11.88
N SER A 32 -1.45 -13.42 -12.58
CA SER A 32 -1.98 -14.19 -13.69
C SER A 32 -1.06 -14.22 -14.90
N ALA A 33 -0.32 -13.14 -15.16
CA ALA A 33 0.64 -13.06 -16.26
C ALA A 33 1.69 -14.19 -16.24
N ASN A 34 2.08 -14.66 -15.05
CA ASN A 34 3.07 -15.72 -14.88
C ASN A 34 2.43 -17.06 -14.48
N ALA A 35 1.52 -17.05 -13.52
CA ALA A 35 1.02 -18.25 -12.86
C ALA A 35 -0.32 -18.75 -13.45
N LEU A 36 -0.99 -17.97 -14.31
CA LEU A 36 -2.30 -18.33 -14.91
C LEU A 36 -3.29 -18.77 -13.82
N GLN A 37 -3.84 -20.01 -13.94
CA GLN A 37 -4.79 -20.58 -12.96
C GLN A 37 -4.23 -20.67 -11.53
N ASP A 38 -2.91 -20.72 -11.37
CA ASP A 38 -2.24 -20.78 -10.06
C ASP A 38 -1.98 -19.39 -9.47
N ALA A 39 -2.51 -18.31 -10.07
CA ALA A 39 -2.36 -16.93 -9.62
C ALA A 39 -2.80 -16.72 -8.16
N TRP A 40 -3.80 -17.46 -7.69
CA TRP A 40 -4.27 -17.41 -6.32
C TRP A 40 -3.19 -17.89 -5.32
N ILE A 41 -2.36 -18.89 -5.69
CA ILE A 41 -1.22 -19.35 -4.86
C ILE A 41 -0.17 -18.24 -4.81
N SER A 42 0.12 -17.60 -5.95
CA SER A 42 1.02 -16.44 -6.01
C SER A 42 0.52 -15.29 -5.12
N ALA A 43 -0.78 -15.05 -5.08
CA ALA A 43 -1.40 -14.05 -4.22
C ALA A 43 -1.23 -14.38 -2.73
N LEU A 44 -1.39 -15.65 -2.33
CA LEU A 44 -1.14 -16.10 -0.96
C LEU A 44 0.33 -15.94 -0.55
N ILE A 45 1.26 -16.28 -1.44
CA ILE A 45 2.70 -16.09 -1.20
C ILE A 45 3.01 -14.59 -1.06
N THR A 46 2.41 -13.74 -1.88
CA THR A 46 2.54 -12.28 -1.78
C THR A 46 2.05 -11.78 -0.43
N LEU A 47 0.89 -12.24 0.03
CA LEU A 47 0.33 -11.89 1.32
C LEU A 47 1.30 -12.26 2.46
N LEU A 48 1.74 -13.52 2.50
CA LEU A 48 2.67 -13.99 3.53
C LEU A 48 4.01 -13.23 3.50
N GLY A 49 4.57 -13.00 2.31
CA GLY A 49 5.78 -12.22 2.13
C GLY A 49 5.61 -10.78 2.64
N SER A 50 4.46 -10.16 2.37
CA SER A 50 4.14 -8.81 2.84
C SER A 50 4.06 -8.72 4.35
N GLU A 51 3.45 -9.71 5.02
CA GLU A 51 3.34 -9.71 6.48
C GLU A 51 4.72 -9.78 7.15
N VAL A 52 5.67 -10.50 6.57
CA VAL A 52 7.05 -10.51 7.08
C VAL A 52 7.66 -9.11 7.04
N PHE A 53 7.50 -8.36 5.94
CA PHE A 53 7.99 -6.97 5.85
C PHE A 53 7.27 -6.05 6.84
N VAL A 54 5.95 -6.14 6.95
CA VAL A 54 5.15 -5.37 7.91
C VAL A 54 5.64 -5.62 9.33
N LEU A 55 5.88 -6.89 9.68
CA LEU A 55 6.38 -7.27 10.99
C LEU A 55 7.74 -6.60 11.27
N PHE A 56 8.70 -6.69 10.34
CA PHE A 56 10.02 -6.08 10.52
C PHE A 56 9.94 -4.57 10.72
N ILE A 57 9.20 -3.87 9.87
CA ILE A 57 9.07 -2.41 9.95
C ILE A 57 8.38 -2.00 11.25
N SER A 58 7.30 -2.67 11.61
CA SER A 58 6.54 -2.35 12.82
C SER A 58 7.31 -2.63 14.10
N LEU A 59 8.08 -3.73 14.16
CA LEU A 59 8.97 -4.02 15.29
C LEU A 59 10.07 -2.97 15.40
N LEU A 60 10.66 -2.55 14.28
CA LEU A 60 11.71 -1.54 14.28
C LEU A 60 11.15 -0.18 14.70
N ALA A 61 10.00 0.21 14.17
CA ALA A 61 9.33 1.46 14.51
C ALA A 61 8.92 1.53 15.99
N THR A 62 8.51 0.41 16.60
CA THR A 62 8.19 0.37 18.04
C THR A 62 9.40 0.47 18.97
N ARG A 63 10.60 0.17 18.48
CA ARG A 63 11.85 0.41 19.24
C ARG A 63 12.22 1.90 19.29
N PHE A 64 11.78 2.69 18.29
CA PHE A 64 12.04 4.11 18.19
C PHE A 64 10.73 4.91 18.03
N PRO A 65 9.82 4.88 19.03
CA PRO A 65 8.43 5.33 18.88
C PRO A 65 8.28 6.84 18.60
N ASN A 66 9.30 7.63 18.86
CA ASN A 66 9.31 9.09 18.67
C ASN A 66 10.22 9.53 17.50
N ARG A 67 10.63 8.61 16.64
CA ARG A 67 11.53 8.90 15.52
C ARG A 67 11.02 8.25 14.24
N THR A 68 11.16 8.98 13.15
CA THR A 68 10.89 8.46 11.81
C THR A 68 11.95 7.46 11.38
N VAL A 69 11.64 6.67 10.35
CA VAL A 69 12.60 5.72 9.76
C VAL A 69 13.92 6.38 9.37
N ILE A 70 13.88 7.62 8.92
CA ILE A 70 15.07 8.39 8.53
C ILE A 70 15.91 8.75 9.76
N GLU A 71 15.27 9.18 10.83
CA GLU A 71 15.95 9.59 12.07
C GLU A 71 16.59 8.40 12.81
N TYR A 72 15.88 7.27 12.94
CA TYR A 72 16.48 6.12 13.60
C TYR A 72 17.54 5.41 12.74
N SER A 73 17.46 5.52 11.41
CA SER A 73 18.54 5.05 10.54
C SER A 73 19.86 5.76 10.81
N GLN A 74 19.80 7.07 11.11
CA GLN A 74 20.99 7.83 11.49
C GLN A 74 21.55 7.42 12.86
N VAL A 75 20.68 6.99 13.78
CA VAL A 75 21.10 6.50 15.10
C VAL A 75 21.77 5.13 15.02
N ILE A 76 21.26 4.25 14.14
CA ILE A 76 21.76 2.86 14.01
C ILE A 76 23.04 2.79 13.19
N LEU A 77 23.10 3.52 12.07
CA LEU A 77 24.14 3.41 11.06
C LEU A 77 25.12 4.60 11.07
N GLY A 78 24.83 5.63 11.86
CA GLY A 78 25.59 6.87 11.85
C GLY A 78 25.04 7.92 10.89
N ASN A 79 25.54 9.16 10.99
CA ASN A 79 25.00 10.32 10.29
C ASN A 79 25.05 10.22 8.76
N TRP A 80 26.16 9.76 8.20
CA TRP A 80 26.34 9.69 6.74
C TRP A 80 25.51 8.58 6.09
N PRO A 81 25.63 7.31 6.51
CA PRO A 81 24.81 6.24 5.93
C PRO A 81 23.32 6.41 6.18
N GLY A 82 22.94 6.96 7.36
CA GLY A 82 21.54 7.23 7.67
C GLY A 82 20.90 8.28 6.75
N ARG A 83 21.66 9.33 6.35
CA ARG A 83 21.19 10.33 5.37
C ARG A 83 21.05 9.71 3.98
N LEU A 84 21.98 8.85 3.57
CA LEU A 84 21.87 8.11 2.31
C LEU A 84 20.60 7.25 2.25
N ILE A 85 20.27 6.54 3.32
CA ILE A 85 19.02 5.78 3.43
C ILE A 85 17.82 6.73 3.29
N GLY A 86 17.83 7.88 3.95
CA GLY A 86 16.78 8.89 3.81
C GLY A 86 16.58 9.35 2.36
N LEU A 87 17.66 9.58 1.62
CA LEU A 87 17.60 9.93 0.20
C LEU A 87 17.04 8.79 -0.66
N VAL A 88 17.43 7.55 -0.38
CA VAL A 88 16.89 6.37 -1.08
C VAL A 88 15.38 6.26 -0.83
N PHE A 89 14.93 6.44 0.41
CA PHE A 89 13.49 6.44 0.73
C PHE A 89 12.75 7.56 0.01
N LEU A 90 13.27 8.77 0.01
CA LEU A 90 12.69 9.90 -0.71
C LEU A 90 12.55 9.58 -2.20
N TRP A 91 13.60 9.05 -2.82
CA TRP A 91 13.59 8.64 -4.21
C TRP A 91 12.55 7.55 -4.50
N LEU A 92 12.49 6.51 -3.67
CA LEU A 92 11.52 5.42 -3.82
C LEU A 92 10.07 5.92 -3.72
N PHE A 93 9.76 6.74 -2.73
CA PHE A 93 8.41 7.30 -2.59
C PHE A 93 8.03 8.25 -3.74
N LEU A 94 8.98 9.03 -4.25
CA LEU A 94 8.74 9.85 -5.44
C LEU A 94 8.42 8.97 -6.66
N GLN A 95 9.20 7.93 -6.90
CA GLN A 95 8.95 7.01 -8.02
C GLN A 95 7.60 6.31 -7.90
N LEU A 96 7.26 5.80 -6.72
CA LEU A 96 5.96 5.16 -6.47
C LEU A 96 4.82 6.15 -6.71
N SER A 97 4.92 7.37 -6.19
CA SER A 97 3.89 8.41 -6.38
C SER A 97 3.70 8.76 -7.85
N VAL A 98 4.77 8.86 -8.63
CA VAL A 98 4.70 9.14 -10.08
C VAL A 98 3.98 8.02 -10.81
N VAL A 99 4.30 6.76 -10.50
CA VAL A 99 3.66 5.59 -11.10
C VAL A 99 2.17 5.54 -10.74
N ASP A 100 1.83 5.70 -9.46
CA ASP A 100 0.45 5.64 -8.98
C ASP A 100 -0.41 6.75 -9.60
N ILE A 101 0.08 7.99 -9.64
CA ILE A 101 -0.63 9.12 -10.26
C ILE A 101 -0.83 8.88 -11.77
N ARG A 102 0.17 8.35 -12.45
CA ARG A 102 0.05 8.04 -13.88
C ARG A 102 -1.03 7.00 -14.14
N ILE A 103 -0.99 5.87 -13.42
CA ILE A 103 -1.98 4.81 -13.60
C ILE A 103 -3.37 5.30 -13.24
N TYR A 104 -3.50 6.06 -12.15
CA TYR A 104 -4.77 6.67 -11.79
C TYR A 104 -5.29 7.60 -12.89
N SER A 105 -4.43 8.43 -13.47
CA SER A 105 -4.83 9.34 -14.55
C SER A 105 -5.25 8.59 -15.82
N GLU A 106 -4.54 7.51 -16.18
CA GLU A 106 -4.90 6.65 -17.31
C GLU A 106 -6.25 5.96 -17.08
N LEU A 107 -6.49 5.45 -15.87
CA LEU A 107 -7.76 4.81 -15.50
C LEU A 107 -8.93 5.80 -15.60
N VAL A 108 -8.77 7.01 -15.08
CA VAL A 108 -9.82 8.04 -15.13
C VAL A 108 -10.10 8.48 -16.56
N VAL A 109 -9.07 8.70 -17.36
CA VAL A 109 -9.22 9.10 -18.77
C VAL A 109 -9.88 7.98 -19.57
N THR A 110 -9.41 6.74 -19.47
CA THR A 110 -9.95 5.64 -20.27
C THR A 110 -11.35 5.21 -19.83
N GLY A 111 -11.64 5.25 -18.53
CA GLY A 111 -12.90 4.78 -17.98
C GLY A 111 -14.01 5.81 -17.89
N PHE A 112 -13.66 7.10 -17.67
CA PHE A 112 -14.66 8.11 -17.33
C PHE A 112 -14.59 9.39 -18.16
N LEU A 113 -13.38 9.84 -18.54
CA LEU A 113 -13.17 11.13 -19.19
C LEU A 113 -12.30 11.02 -20.46
N PRO A 114 -12.73 10.30 -21.50
CA PRO A 114 -11.87 9.96 -22.66
C PRO A 114 -11.39 11.18 -23.46
N ASN A 115 -12.07 12.30 -23.36
CA ASN A 115 -11.71 13.54 -24.07
C ASN A 115 -10.86 14.50 -23.23
N THR A 116 -10.50 14.11 -21.99
CA THR A 116 -9.71 14.96 -21.08
C THR A 116 -8.24 14.56 -21.15
N PRO A 117 -7.31 15.51 -21.42
CA PRO A 117 -5.89 15.19 -21.39
C PRO A 117 -5.46 14.67 -20.00
N PRO A 118 -4.63 13.61 -19.91
CA PRO A 118 -4.18 13.05 -18.63
C PRO A 118 -3.54 14.06 -17.69
N ILE A 119 -2.87 15.08 -18.25
CA ILE A 119 -2.20 16.13 -17.48
C ILE A 119 -3.16 16.90 -16.56
N VAL A 120 -4.42 17.08 -16.97
CA VAL A 120 -5.44 17.78 -16.17
C VAL A 120 -5.74 16.98 -14.90
N ILE A 121 -5.89 15.67 -15.04
CA ILE A 121 -6.12 14.78 -13.90
C ILE A 121 -4.90 14.75 -12.98
N ILE A 122 -3.68 14.66 -13.55
CA ILE A 122 -2.44 14.68 -12.79
C ILE A 122 -2.33 15.96 -11.95
N ILE A 123 -2.56 17.13 -12.56
CA ILE A 123 -2.50 18.42 -11.86
C ILE A 123 -3.54 18.45 -10.72
N ALA A 124 -4.77 18.02 -10.98
CA ALA A 124 -5.82 18.02 -9.98
C ALA A 124 -5.46 17.13 -8.77
N VAL A 125 -4.96 15.91 -9.02
CA VAL A 125 -4.57 14.97 -7.95
C VAL A 125 -3.39 15.50 -7.15
N VAL A 126 -2.36 16.02 -7.81
CA VAL A 126 -1.17 16.59 -7.14
C VAL A 126 -1.57 17.81 -6.30
N PHE A 127 -2.45 18.66 -6.81
CA PHE A 127 -2.95 19.84 -6.09
C PHE A 127 -3.74 19.43 -4.84
N LEU A 128 -4.65 18.47 -4.96
CA LEU A 128 -5.41 17.94 -3.82
C LEU A 128 -4.49 17.29 -2.77
N ALA A 129 -3.53 16.48 -3.22
CA ALA A 129 -2.54 15.87 -2.34
C ALA A 129 -1.71 16.93 -1.59
N ALA A 130 -1.29 17.99 -2.28
CA ALA A 130 -0.55 19.10 -1.68
C ALA A 130 -1.37 19.82 -0.59
N ILE A 131 -2.67 20.04 -0.81
CA ILE A 131 -3.56 20.59 0.20
C ILE A 131 -3.64 19.66 1.40
N CYS A 132 -3.91 18.36 1.20
CA CYS A 132 -4.03 17.39 2.29
C CYS A 132 -2.75 17.32 3.14
N VAL A 133 -1.58 17.34 2.51
CA VAL A 133 -0.28 17.33 3.22
C VAL A 133 -0.07 18.61 4.03
N ARG A 134 -0.46 19.78 3.51
CA ARG A 134 -0.36 21.06 4.22
C ARG A 134 -1.27 21.15 5.44
N GLU A 135 -2.41 20.52 5.39
CA GLU A 135 -3.37 20.47 6.51
C GLU A 135 -2.97 19.47 7.62
N GLY A 136 -2.01 18.59 7.33
CA GLY A 136 -1.40 17.70 8.32
C GLY A 136 -1.94 16.27 8.33
N VAL A 137 -1.31 15.43 9.14
CA VAL A 137 -1.57 13.99 9.20
C VAL A 137 -2.97 13.66 9.75
N GLU A 138 -3.54 14.54 10.56
CA GLU A 138 -4.89 14.34 11.12
C GLU A 138 -5.97 14.34 10.04
N ILE A 139 -5.85 15.21 9.03
CA ILE A 139 -6.79 15.24 7.90
C ILE A 139 -6.70 13.97 7.07
N ILE A 140 -5.48 13.47 6.83
CA ILE A 140 -5.27 12.19 6.14
C ILE A 140 -5.96 11.06 6.92
N GLY A 141 -5.86 11.05 8.25
CA GLY A 141 -6.55 10.08 9.10
C GLY A 141 -8.08 10.17 9.02
N ARG A 142 -8.63 11.40 9.01
CA ARG A 142 -10.09 11.60 8.87
C ARG A 142 -10.61 11.21 7.49
N MET A 143 -9.84 11.51 6.44
CA MET A 143 -10.18 11.07 5.07
C MET A 143 -10.17 9.54 4.98
N ALA A 144 -9.20 8.87 5.63
CA ALA A 144 -9.18 7.42 5.67
C ALA A 144 -10.41 6.80 6.35
N ASP A 145 -10.96 7.43 7.40
CA ASP A 145 -12.22 6.99 8.04
C ASP A 145 -13.39 6.99 7.03
N VAL A 146 -13.50 8.02 6.18
CA VAL A 146 -14.57 8.15 5.17
C VAL A 146 -14.35 7.17 4.02
N PHE A 147 -13.15 7.20 3.44
CA PHE A 147 -12.83 6.37 2.27
C PHE A 147 -12.84 4.88 2.60
N PHE A 148 -12.44 4.47 3.79
CA PHE A 148 -12.52 3.06 4.20
C PHE A 148 -13.95 2.54 4.14
N SER A 149 -14.92 3.29 4.67
CA SER A 149 -16.32 2.85 4.69
C SER A 149 -16.89 2.69 3.28
N LEU A 150 -16.60 3.66 2.40
CA LEU A 150 -17.02 3.62 1.00
C LEU A 150 -16.35 2.46 0.25
N PHE A 151 -15.04 2.31 0.43
CA PHE A 151 -14.25 1.29 -0.25
C PHE A 151 -14.64 -0.13 0.19
N PHE A 152 -14.89 -0.33 1.49
CA PHE A 152 -15.37 -1.60 2.02
C PHE A 152 -16.72 -2.00 1.43
N LEU A 153 -17.66 -1.05 1.35
CA LEU A 153 -18.95 -1.27 0.72
C LEU A 153 -18.81 -1.67 -0.77
N MET A 154 -17.92 -1.00 -1.49
CA MET A 154 -17.62 -1.35 -2.89
C MET A 154 -17.04 -2.75 -3.03
N ILE A 155 -16.09 -3.16 -2.20
CA ILE A 155 -15.51 -4.52 -2.23
C ILE A 155 -16.60 -5.55 -1.99
N VAL A 156 -17.42 -5.37 -0.96
CA VAL A 156 -18.52 -6.29 -0.65
C VAL A 156 -19.49 -6.40 -1.85
N GLY A 157 -19.82 -5.28 -2.46
CA GLY A 157 -20.67 -5.25 -3.67
C GLY A 157 -20.05 -6.05 -4.83
N VAL A 158 -18.78 -5.84 -5.13
CA VAL A 158 -18.07 -6.57 -6.19
C VAL A 158 -18.03 -8.07 -5.89
N VAL A 159 -17.73 -8.45 -4.66
CA VAL A 159 -17.71 -9.87 -4.24
C VAL A 159 -19.10 -10.52 -4.45
N ILE A 160 -20.17 -9.87 -4.02
CA ILE A 160 -21.53 -10.38 -4.16
C ILE A 160 -21.90 -10.59 -5.64
N ILE A 161 -21.59 -9.61 -6.49
CA ILE A 161 -21.87 -9.70 -7.93
C ILE A 161 -21.05 -10.82 -8.57
N SER A 162 -19.80 -11.00 -8.16
CA SER A 162 -18.90 -12.00 -8.73
C SER A 162 -19.22 -13.44 -8.29
N LEU A 163 -20.01 -13.65 -7.24
CA LEU A 163 -20.34 -15.00 -6.75
C LEU A 163 -21.02 -15.88 -7.81
N ASN A 164 -21.83 -15.29 -8.69
CA ASN A 164 -22.54 -16.02 -9.74
C ASN A 164 -21.62 -16.48 -10.90
N GLU A 165 -20.48 -15.82 -11.07
CA GLU A 165 -19.52 -16.09 -12.13
C GLU A 165 -18.40 -17.05 -11.66
N PHE A 166 -18.43 -17.45 -10.39
CA PHE A 166 -17.35 -18.22 -9.79
C PHE A 166 -17.45 -19.70 -10.13
N ASP A 167 -16.50 -20.19 -10.95
CA ASP A 167 -16.39 -21.62 -11.30
C ASP A 167 -15.09 -22.21 -10.72
N PHE A 168 -15.24 -23.13 -9.75
CA PHE A 168 -14.12 -23.86 -9.14
C PHE A 168 -13.29 -24.68 -10.13
N LYS A 169 -13.85 -25.01 -11.29
CA LYS A 169 -13.11 -25.74 -12.35
C LYS A 169 -11.95 -24.91 -12.89
N ASN A 170 -12.07 -23.59 -12.87
CA ASN A 170 -11.01 -22.69 -13.37
C ASN A 170 -9.75 -22.69 -12.49
N ILE A 171 -9.79 -23.27 -11.28
CA ILE A 171 -8.64 -23.39 -10.37
C ILE A 171 -7.82 -24.64 -10.69
N GLN A 172 -8.35 -25.58 -11.48
CA GLN A 172 -7.69 -26.84 -11.81
C GLN A 172 -7.11 -26.83 -13.23
N PRO A 173 -6.02 -27.59 -13.49
CA PRO A 173 -5.21 -28.37 -12.54
C PRO A 173 -4.23 -27.50 -11.75
N ILE A 174 -4.13 -27.75 -10.44
CA ILE A 174 -3.25 -26.99 -9.54
C ILE A 174 -1.79 -27.36 -9.83
N LEU A 175 -0.90 -26.33 -9.89
CA LEU A 175 0.54 -26.47 -10.11
C LEU A 175 0.93 -27.24 -11.37
N TYR A 176 0.12 -27.19 -12.41
CA TYR A 176 0.38 -27.87 -13.68
C TYR A 176 1.74 -27.48 -14.29
N ARG A 177 2.15 -26.22 -14.13
CA ARG A 177 3.45 -25.69 -14.61
C ARG A 177 4.54 -25.71 -13.55
N GLY A 178 4.30 -26.31 -12.37
CA GLY A 178 5.21 -26.35 -11.25
C GLY A 178 5.27 -25.04 -10.46
N TRP A 179 6.17 -24.95 -9.50
CA TRP A 179 6.30 -23.83 -8.56
C TRP A 179 6.95 -22.59 -9.15
N GLN A 180 7.77 -22.73 -10.19
CA GLN A 180 8.57 -21.61 -10.72
C GLN A 180 7.70 -20.43 -11.22
N PRO A 181 6.62 -20.63 -12.00
CA PRO A 181 5.73 -19.56 -12.43
C PRO A 181 5.02 -18.87 -11.25
N VAL A 182 4.66 -19.65 -10.24
CA VAL A 182 3.99 -19.15 -9.02
C VAL A 182 4.90 -18.21 -8.25
N PHE A 183 6.14 -18.57 -8.01
CA PHE A 183 7.11 -17.69 -7.36
C PHE A 183 7.42 -16.44 -8.18
N LYS A 184 7.56 -16.56 -9.50
CA LYS A 184 7.72 -15.40 -10.39
C LYS A 184 6.52 -14.45 -10.34
N GLY A 185 5.31 -15.00 -10.30
CA GLY A 185 4.08 -14.24 -10.18
C GLY A 185 3.96 -13.50 -8.83
N ALA A 186 4.53 -14.04 -7.76
CA ALA A 186 4.51 -13.40 -6.43
C ALA A 186 5.59 -12.34 -6.24
N LEU A 187 6.71 -12.41 -6.94
CA LEU A 187 7.90 -11.58 -6.69
C LEU A 187 7.62 -10.09 -6.90
N THR A 188 6.99 -9.74 -8.01
CA THR A 188 6.69 -8.33 -8.33
C THR A 188 5.66 -7.72 -7.37
N PRO A 189 4.53 -8.35 -7.06
CA PRO A 189 3.60 -7.84 -6.05
C PRO A 189 4.23 -7.69 -4.66
N VAL A 190 5.08 -8.62 -4.23
CA VAL A 190 5.83 -8.48 -2.95
C VAL A 190 6.69 -7.22 -2.96
N ALA A 191 7.36 -6.92 -4.08
CA ALA A 191 8.17 -5.71 -4.19
C ALA A 191 7.33 -4.41 -4.13
N LEU A 192 6.11 -4.41 -4.66
CA LEU A 192 5.22 -3.25 -4.59
C LEU A 192 4.74 -2.95 -3.16
N ILE A 193 4.70 -3.94 -2.28
CA ILE A 193 4.31 -3.78 -0.87
C ILE A 193 5.32 -2.93 -0.07
N ILE A 194 6.45 -2.57 -0.67
CA ILE A 194 7.41 -1.62 -0.09
C ILE A 194 6.75 -0.29 0.33
N GLN A 195 5.58 0.06 -0.22
CA GLN A 195 4.78 1.21 0.21
C GLN A 195 4.40 1.15 1.71
N VAL A 196 4.34 -0.03 2.32
CA VAL A 196 4.10 -0.19 3.77
C VAL A 196 5.19 0.48 4.63
N TRP A 197 6.34 0.83 4.05
CA TRP A 197 7.37 1.62 4.74
C TRP A 197 6.89 3.00 5.20
N VAL A 198 5.78 3.50 4.66
CA VAL A 198 5.05 4.67 5.17
C VAL A 198 4.74 4.51 6.67
N LEU A 199 4.55 3.29 7.16
CA LEU A 199 4.39 3.01 8.58
C LEU A 199 5.55 3.59 9.41
N GLY A 200 6.79 3.43 8.96
CA GLY A 200 7.98 3.95 9.64
C GLY A 200 8.03 5.48 9.73
N ILE A 201 7.25 6.19 8.91
CA ILE A 201 7.10 7.64 8.94
C ILE A 201 5.92 8.05 9.83
N LEU A 202 4.81 7.29 9.81
CA LEU A 202 3.57 7.64 10.51
C LEU A 202 3.54 7.24 11.99
N VAL A 203 4.39 6.29 12.42
CA VAL A 203 4.38 5.80 13.81
C VAL A 203 4.59 6.90 14.85
N PRO A 204 5.52 7.87 14.68
CA PRO A 204 5.71 8.95 15.64
C PRO A 204 4.47 9.82 15.86
N ASP A 205 3.61 9.91 14.84
CA ASP A 205 2.40 10.72 14.86
C ASP A 205 1.17 9.95 15.34
N THR A 206 1.36 8.72 15.86
CA THR A 206 0.27 7.91 16.42
C THR A 206 0.09 8.14 17.91
N LEU A 207 -1.16 8.08 18.38
CA LEU A 207 -1.48 8.20 19.82
C LEU A 207 -0.87 7.06 20.67
N ASN A 208 -0.75 5.86 20.10
CA ASN A 208 -0.25 4.67 20.79
C ASN A 208 0.77 3.88 19.95
N PRO A 209 2.03 4.36 19.84
CA PRO A 209 3.05 3.71 19.01
C PRO A 209 3.30 2.23 19.35
N ARG A 210 3.16 1.84 20.62
CA ARG A 210 3.38 0.46 21.08
C ARG A 210 2.37 -0.55 20.52
N LYS A 211 1.17 -0.10 20.12
CA LYS A 211 0.14 -0.96 19.52
C LYS A 211 0.29 -1.11 18.01
N THR A 212 1.25 -0.41 17.41
CA THR A 212 1.43 -0.35 15.95
C THR A 212 1.68 -1.71 15.33
N VAL A 213 2.43 -2.61 16.00
CA VAL A 213 2.67 -3.96 15.49
C VAL A 213 1.35 -4.72 15.28
N LYS A 214 0.48 -4.70 16.30
CA LYS A 214 -0.83 -5.36 16.20
C LYS A 214 -1.71 -4.73 15.12
N ILE A 215 -1.71 -3.40 15.06
CA ILE A 215 -2.49 -2.64 14.07
C ILE A 215 -2.02 -2.98 12.64
N ALA A 216 -0.72 -2.99 12.42
CA ALA A 216 -0.13 -3.22 11.11
C ALA A 216 -0.29 -4.66 10.60
N LEU A 217 -0.26 -5.66 11.49
CA LEU A 217 -0.48 -7.07 11.13
C LEU A 217 -1.96 -7.41 10.89
N THR A 218 -2.88 -6.59 11.39
CA THR A 218 -4.31 -6.83 11.19
C THR A 218 -4.92 -6.00 10.06
N SER A 219 -4.16 -5.06 9.50
CA SER A 219 -4.56 -4.25 8.35
C SER A 219 -4.30 -4.96 7.03
#